data_61f646e447851ee166e0b9d48c18ab1d
#
_entry.id   61f646e447851ee166e0b9d48c18ab1d
#
_cell.length_a   1.000
_cell.length_b   1.000
_cell.length_c   1.000
_cell.angle_alpha   90.00
_cell.angle_beta   90.00
_cell.angle_gamma   90.00
#
_symmetry.space_group_name_H-M   'P 1'
#
loop_
_entity.id
_entity.type
_entity.pdbx_description
1 polymer ?
#
loop_
_entity_poly.entity_id
_entity_poly.type
_entity_poly.pdbx_seq_one_letter_code
_entity_poly.pdbx_strand_id
1 'polypeptide(L)'
;MAYLILYIETIPRLPIDEVVEETVAKKIQAYIDRAGDNPENANSLIRSTASFFVSCFVLECAGFKVQGDGSSRDKVVYEDNEENTLHSFIKIINHSNTKGVRFVHYNGLGFDIAFLIIRATHYGIEINNWNFTNLRRFSYKSHIDLMMYLCNW
;
A
#
# COMPACT_ATOMS: atom_id res chain seq x y z
N MET A 1 -15.99 10.49 -16.04
CA MET A 1 -15.47 10.20 -14.69
C MET A 1 -14.24 9.35 -14.87
N ALA A 2 -13.13 9.69 -14.23
CA ALA A 2 -11.88 8.95 -14.35
C ALA A 2 -11.66 8.06 -13.12
N TYR A 3 -11.03 6.91 -13.33
CA TYR A 3 -10.64 5.96 -12.30
C TYR A 3 -9.13 5.80 -12.31
N LEU A 4 -8.53 5.75 -11.13
CA LEU A 4 -7.15 5.36 -10.94
C LEU A 4 -7.14 4.03 -10.17
N ILE A 5 -6.83 2.96 -10.89
CA ILE A 5 -6.67 1.62 -10.33
C ILE A 5 -5.24 1.53 -9.84
N LEU A 6 -5.04 1.18 -8.58
CA LEU A 6 -3.70 1.14 -7.96
C LEU A 6 -3.46 -0.14 -7.17
N TYR A 7 -2.21 -0.51 -7.08
CA TYR A 7 -1.67 -1.57 -6.22
C TYR A 7 -0.24 -1.22 -5.81
N ILE A 8 0.26 -1.86 -4.78
CA ILE A 8 1.65 -1.73 -4.34
C ILE A 8 2.27 -3.10 -4.09
N GLU A 9 3.59 -3.15 -4.21
CA GLU A 9 4.41 -4.26 -3.76
C GLU A 9 5.38 -3.75 -2.69
N THR A 10 5.54 -4.53 -1.64
CA THR A 10 6.39 -4.18 -0.51
C THR A 10 7.38 -5.30 -0.22
N ILE A 11 8.58 -4.93 0.21
CA ILE A 11 9.62 -5.87 0.62
C ILE A 11 10.02 -5.64 2.08
N PRO A 12 10.52 -6.63 2.79
CA PRO A 12 11.12 -6.43 4.11
C PRO A 12 12.26 -5.41 4.05
N ARG A 13 12.28 -4.48 4.99
CA ARG A 13 13.35 -3.47 5.10
C ARG A 13 14.67 -4.08 5.50
N LEU A 14 14.62 -5.07 6.40
CA LEU A 14 15.77 -5.80 6.90
C LEU A 14 15.47 -7.30 6.84
N PRO A 15 16.49 -8.15 6.79
CA PRO A 15 16.33 -9.56 7.09
C PRO A 15 15.58 -9.74 8.41
N ILE A 16 14.73 -10.76 8.51
CA ILE A 16 13.86 -10.96 9.69
C ILE A 16 14.66 -11.10 10.98
N ASP A 17 15.84 -11.69 10.90
CA ASP A 17 16.82 -11.88 11.97
C ASP A 17 17.52 -10.58 12.43
N GLU A 18 17.43 -9.51 11.64
CA GLU A 18 18.02 -8.20 11.97
C GLU A 18 17.01 -7.19 12.54
N VAL A 19 15.76 -7.61 12.80
CA VAL A 19 14.75 -6.70 13.36
C VAL A 19 15.02 -6.42 14.81
N VAL A 20 15.40 -5.17 15.11
CA VAL A 20 15.86 -4.71 16.43
C VAL A 20 14.71 -4.26 17.34
N GLU A 21 13.56 -3.90 16.79
CA GLU A 21 12.42 -3.45 17.59
C GLU A 21 11.77 -4.63 18.34
N GLU A 22 11.94 -4.66 19.67
CA GLU A 22 11.53 -5.78 20.52
C GLU A 22 10.07 -6.21 20.33
N THR A 23 9.15 -5.25 20.19
CA THR A 23 7.72 -5.54 20.00
C THR A 23 7.46 -6.23 18.67
N VAL A 24 8.16 -5.80 17.63
CA VAL A 24 8.06 -6.38 16.29
C VAL A 24 8.73 -7.74 16.26
N ALA A 25 9.91 -7.88 16.85
CA ALA A 25 10.62 -9.14 16.94
C ALA A 25 9.80 -10.22 17.66
N LYS A 26 9.14 -9.88 18.78
CA LYS A 26 8.23 -10.80 19.49
C LYS A 26 7.05 -11.26 18.62
N LYS A 27 6.47 -10.36 17.85
CA LYS A 27 5.37 -10.71 16.95
C LYS A 27 5.84 -11.57 15.78
N ILE A 28 6.99 -11.24 15.18
CA ILE A 28 7.61 -12.05 14.13
C ILE A 28 7.89 -13.46 14.68
N GLN A 29 8.48 -13.56 15.86
CA GLN A 29 8.74 -14.86 16.48
C GLN A 29 7.46 -15.67 16.67
N ALA A 30 6.37 -15.04 17.14
CA ALA A 30 5.08 -15.71 17.27
C ALA A 30 4.51 -16.23 15.94
N TYR A 31 4.82 -15.59 14.81
CA TYR A 31 4.46 -16.11 13.49
C TYR A 31 5.34 -17.27 13.04
N ILE A 32 6.64 -17.18 13.32
CA ILE A 32 7.59 -18.28 13.06
C ILE A 32 7.16 -19.52 13.83
N ASP A 33 6.86 -19.37 15.12
CA ASP A 33 6.41 -20.46 15.97
C ASP A 33 5.11 -21.12 15.48
N ARG A 34 4.19 -20.33 14.92
CA ARG A 34 2.94 -20.86 14.33
C ARG A 34 3.15 -21.53 12.97
N ALA A 35 4.15 -21.12 12.23
CA ALA A 35 4.46 -21.67 10.91
C ALA A 35 5.12 -23.06 10.99
N GLY A 36 5.62 -23.46 12.17
CA GLY A 36 6.39 -24.68 12.37
C GLY A 36 7.74 -24.62 11.63
N ASP A 37 8.27 -25.79 11.29
CA ASP A 37 9.60 -25.93 10.68
C ASP A 37 9.68 -25.50 9.20
N ASN A 38 8.62 -24.88 8.64
CA ASN A 38 8.61 -24.45 7.25
C ASN A 38 8.86 -22.93 7.13
N PRO A 39 10.08 -22.50 6.74
CA PRO A 39 10.42 -21.08 6.61
C PRO A 39 9.61 -20.34 5.53
N GLU A 40 9.10 -21.02 4.50
CA GLU A 40 8.24 -20.40 3.48
C GLU A 40 6.89 -19.99 4.06
N ASN A 41 6.34 -20.80 4.98
CA ASN A 41 5.11 -20.46 5.68
C ASN A 41 5.29 -19.26 6.61
N ALA A 42 6.42 -19.16 7.32
CA ALA A 42 6.74 -18.03 8.16
C ALA A 42 6.83 -16.73 7.33
N ASN A 43 7.57 -16.77 6.23
CA ASN A 43 7.69 -15.62 5.32
C ASN A 43 6.35 -15.21 4.70
N SER A 44 5.51 -16.16 4.33
CA SER A 44 4.17 -15.90 3.83
C SER A 44 3.28 -15.23 4.88
N LEU A 45 3.30 -15.74 6.11
CA LEU A 45 2.56 -15.15 7.24
C LEU A 45 3.02 -13.74 7.57
N ILE A 46 4.33 -13.49 7.58
CA ILE A 46 4.91 -12.17 7.84
C ILE A 46 4.52 -11.20 6.74
N ARG A 47 4.61 -11.60 5.48
CA ARG A 47 4.17 -10.77 4.33
C ARG A 47 2.68 -10.46 4.38
N SER A 48 1.84 -11.41 4.74
CA SER A 48 0.38 -11.21 4.85
C SER A 48 -0.02 -10.24 5.98
N THR A 49 0.88 -10.00 6.92
CA THR A 49 0.68 -9.09 8.06
C THR A 49 1.49 -7.80 7.97
N ALA A 50 2.07 -7.50 6.81
CA ALA A 50 2.89 -6.31 6.57
C ALA A 50 2.20 -5.00 7.00
N SER A 51 0.87 -4.91 6.91
CA SER A 51 0.08 -3.77 7.37
C SER A 51 0.22 -3.48 8.88
N PHE A 52 0.55 -4.50 9.68
CA PHE A 52 0.77 -4.34 11.12
C PHE A 52 2.20 -3.94 11.46
N PHE A 53 3.12 -4.05 10.49
CA PHE A 53 4.56 -3.84 10.66
C PHE A 53 5.11 -2.87 9.62
N VAL A 54 4.40 -1.78 9.39
CA VAL A 54 4.79 -0.77 8.39
C VAL A 54 6.24 -0.31 8.55
N SER A 55 6.76 -0.28 9.78
CA SER A 55 8.15 0.05 10.06
C SER A 55 9.16 -0.98 9.54
N CYS A 56 8.72 -2.22 9.30
CA CYS A 56 9.57 -3.32 8.86
C CYS A 56 9.57 -3.53 7.35
N PHE A 57 8.71 -2.84 6.62
CA PHE A 57 8.56 -2.97 5.18
C PHE A 57 8.83 -1.64 4.48
N VAL A 58 9.31 -1.73 3.27
CA VAL A 58 9.51 -0.59 2.38
C VAL A 58 8.72 -0.80 1.09
N LEU A 59 8.31 0.29 0.47
CA LEU A 59 7.68 0.27 -0.83
C LEU A 59 8.73 -0.08 -1.88
N GLU A 60 8.55 -1.18 -2.58
CA GLU A 60 9.39 -1.51 -3.72
C GLU A 60 8.87 -0.86 -4.98
N CYS A 61 7.61 -1.07 -5.30
CA CYS A 61 7.00 -0.41 -6.45
C CYS A 61 5.52 -0.11 -6.21
N ALA A 62 4.99 0.81 -7.00
CA ALA A 62 3.57 1.12 -7.03
C ALA A 62 3.07 1.15 -8.47
N GLY A 63 2.05 0.35 -8.77
CA GLY A 63 1.42 0.30 -10.07
C GLY A 63 0.13 1.09 -10.09
N PHE A 64 -0.18 1.68 -11.24
CA PHE A 64 -1.46 2.31 -11.46
C PHE A 64 -1.93 2.22 -12.92
N LYS A 65 -3.24 2.24 -13.08
CA LYS A 65 -3.91 2.36 -14.36
C LYS A 65 -4.94 3.48 -14.27
N VAL A 66 -4.83 4.46 -15.16
CA VAL A 66 -5.84 5.50 -15.32
C VAL A 66 -6.78 5.09 -16.43
N GLN A 67 -8.08 5.10 -16.13
CA GLN A 67 -9.13 4.82 -17.11
C GLN A 67 -10.19 5.92 -17.07
N GLY A 68 -10.51 6.48 -18.22
CA GLY A 68 -11.54 7.51 -18.38
C GLY A 68 -11.65 7.92 -19.86
N ASP A 69 -12.75 8.56 -20.25
CA ASP A 69 -12.98 9.10 -21.61
C ASP A 69 -12.62 8.16 -22.80
N GLY A 70 -12.68 6.84 -22.59
CA GLY A 70 -12.30 5.84 -23.58
C GLY A 70 -10.78 5.59 -23.68
N SER A 71 -9.96 6.32 -22.94
CA SER A 71 -8.51 6.09 -22.86
C SER A 71 -8.10 5.29 -21.63
N SER A 72 -7.00 4.57 -21.75
CA SER A 72 -6.38 3.83 -20.64
C SER A 72 -4.87 4.02 -20.71
N ARG A 73 -4.26 4.34 -19.58
CA ARG A 73 -2.81 4.43 -19.42
C ARG A 73 -2.41 3.68 -18.16
N ASP A 74 -1.39 2.85 -18.27
CA ASP A 74 -0.82 2.11 -17.15
C ASP A 74 0.67 2.46 -16.99
N LYS A 75 1.14 2.40 -15.77
CA LYS A 75 2.53 2.62 -15.41
C LYS A 75 2.85 1.92 -14.10
N VAL A 76 4.05 1.38 -14.02
CA VAL A 76 4.69 0.98 -12.76
C VAL A 76 5.70 2.06 -12.39
N VAL A 77 5.71 2.46 -11.14
CA VAL A 77 6.68 3.37 -10.54
C VAL A 77 7.63 2.51 -9.71
N TYR A 78 8.88 2.53 -10.11
CA TYR A 78 9.99 1.83 -9.47
C TYR A 78 11.22 2.72 -9.63
N GLU A 79 11.82 3.12 -8.52
CA GLU A 79 12.96 4.03 -8.49
C GLU A 79 14.10 3.41 -7.64
N ASP A 80 15.21 4.10 -7.53
CA ASP A 80 16.42 3.62 -6.86
C ASP A 80 16.21 3.30 -5.36
N ASN A 81 15.24 3.94 -4.73
CA ASN A 81 14.91 3.75 -3.33
C ASN A 81 13.43 4.06 -3.06
N GLU A 82 12.98 3.73 -1.85
CA GLU A 82 11.60 3.93 -1.43
C GLU A 82 11.16 5.39 -1.48
N GLU A 83 12.00 6.32 -1.02
CA GLU A 83 11.68 7.74 -0.96
C GLU A 83 11.38 8.29 -2.37
N ASN A 84 12.24 7.97 -3.34
CA ASN A 84 12.05 8.37 -4.74
C ASN A 84 10.81 7.71 -5.35
N THR A 85 10.59 6.43 -5.07
CA THR A 85 9.37 5.70 -5.50
C THR A 85 8.12 6.37 -4.96
N LEU A 86 8.10 6.72 -3.66
CA LEU A 86 7.00 7.43 -3.03
C LEU A 86 6.80 8.82 -3.62
N HIS A 87 7.85 9.62 -3.79
CA HIS A 87 7.77 10.94 -4.41
C HIS A 87 7.15 10.87 -5.80
N SER A 88 7.64 9.96 -6.63
CA SER A 88 7.14 9.76 -8.00
C SER A 88 5.68 9.34 -8.01
N PHE A 89 5.29 8.43 -7.13
CA PHE A 89 3.91 7.94 -7.04
C PHE A 89 2.96 8.99 -6.45
N ILE A 90 3.31 9.63 -5.34
CA ILE A 90 2.46 10.66 -4.70
C ILE A 90 2.28 11.87 -5.62
N LYS A 91 3.27 12.23 -6.43
CA LYS A 91 3.11 13.26 -7.47
C LYS A 91 1.96 12.94 -8.44
N ILE A 92 1.81 11.67 -8.82
CA ILE A 92 0.70 11.22 -9.67
C ILE A 92 -0.63 11.32 -8.92
N ILE A 93 -0.67 10.88 -7.66
CA ILE A 93 -1.85 10.99 -6.79
C ILE A 93 -2.27 12.45 -6.65
N ASN A 94 -1.34 13.35 -6.34
CA ASN A 94 -1.62 14.77 -6.18
C ASN A 94 -2.13 15.42 -7.49
N HIS A 95 -1.53 15.04 -8.63
CA HIS A 95 -2.00 15.53 -9.94
C HIS A 95 -3.41 15.05 -10.27
N SER A 96 -3.84 13.88 -9.80
CA SER A 96 -5.17 13.33 -10.03
C SER A 96 -6.29 14.09 -9.30
N ASN A 97 -5.96 14.91 -8.29
CA ASN A 97 -6.91 15.67 -7.48
C ASN A 97 -7.80 16.60 -8.33
N THR A 98 -7.24 17.20 -9.37
CA THR A 98 -7.93 18.18 -10.22
C THR A 98 -9.02 17.59 -11.13
N LYS A 99 -9.11 16.27 -11.23
CA LYS A 99 -9.96 15.57 -12.22
C LYS A 99 -11.12 14.78 -11.62
N GLY A 100 -11.38 14.87 -10.32
CA GLY A 100 -12.43 14.11 -9.64
C GLY A 100 -12.26 12.59 -9.82
N VAL A 101 -11.01 12.12 -9.78
CA VAL A 101 -10.64 10.72 -9.94
C VAL A 101 -11.11 9.91 -8.72
N ARG A 102 -11.64 8.72 -8.96
CA ARG A 102 -11.88 7.72 -7.92
C ARG A 102 -10.75 6.69 -7.91
N PHE A 103 -10.34 6.28 -6.72
CA PHE A 103 -9.31 5.27 -6.54
C PHE A 103 -9.95 3.89 -6.46
N VAL A 104 -9.49 2.96 -7.29
CA VAL A 104 -9.97 1.56 -7.31
C VAL A 104 -8.82 0.68 -6.86
N HIS A 105 -9.08 -0.20 -5.91
CA HIS A 105 -8.10 -1.11 -5.33
C HIS A 105 -8.78 -2.36 -4.76
N TYR A 106 -8.00 -3.34 -4.35
CA TYR A 106 -8.48 -4.53 -3.66
C TYR A 106 -7.88 -4.56 -2.26
N ASN A 107 -8.70 -4.44 -1.21
CA ASN A 107 -8.29 -4.31 0.19
C ASN A 107 -7.36 -3.10 0.47
N GLY A 108 -7.34 -2.11 -0.42
CA GLY A 108 -6.40 -1.00 -0.30
C GLY A 108 -6.67 -0.08 0.89
N LEU A 109 -7.92 0.02 1.36
CA LEU A 109 -8.22 0.74 2.60
C LEU A 109 -7.67 0.02 3.84
N GLY A 110 -7.51 -1.30 3.76
CA GLY A 110 -6.89 -2.11 4.82
C GLY A 110 -5.36 -2.14 4.75
N PHE A 111 -4.77 -1.95 3.57
CA PHE A 111 -3.32 -2.06 3.39
C PHE A 111 -2.72 -0.95 2.50
N ASP A 112 -2.89 -1.00 1.17
CA ASP A 112 -2.12 -0.17 0.22
C ASP A 112 -2.17 1.32 0.53
N ILE A 113 -3.38 1.86 0.71
CA ILE A 113 -3.57 3.30 0.92
C ILE A 113 -3.02 3.72 2.29
N ALA A 114 -3.34 2.96 3.33
CA ALA A 114 -2.85 3.23 4.67
C ALA A 114 -1.32 3.16 4.74
N PHE A 115 -0.73 2.15 4.11
CA PHE A 115 0.72 1.97 4.01
C PHE A 115 1.36 3.18 3.31
N LEU A 116 0.88 3.56 2.14
CA LEU A 116 1.40 4.71 1.38
C LEU A 116 1.33 6.02 2.17
N ILE A 117 0.23 6.28 2.90
CA ILE A 117 0.08 7.48 3.73
C ILE A 117 1.12 7.48 4.85
N ILE A 118 1.29 6.37 5.56
CA ILE A 118 2.24 6.26 6.67
C ILE A 118 3.66 6.44 6.16
N ARG A 119 4.02 5.78 5.05
CA ARG A 119 5.37 5.91 4.48
C ARG A 119 5.63 7.32 3.92
N ALA A 120 4.65 7.94 3.25
CA ALA A 120 4.77 9.33 2.82
C ALA A 120 4.99 10.27 4.01
N THR A 121 4.26 10.08 5.10
CA THR A 121 4.44 10.86 6.34
C THR A 121 5.84 10.66 6.94
N HIS A 122 6.37 9.44 6.91
CA HIS A 122 7.72 9.13 7.40
C HIS A 122 8.81 9.93 6.67
N TYR A 123 8.65 10.12 5.35
CA TYR A 123 9.58 10.91 4.53
C TYR A 123 9.19 12.39 4.39
N GLY A 124 8.16 12.85 5.09
CA GLY A 124 7.69 14.24 4.99
C GLY A 124 7.09 14.61 3.63
N ILE A 125 6.63 13.60 2.86
CA ILE A 125 6.04 13.79 1.54
C ILE A 125 4.57 14.20 1.71
N GLU A 126 4.23 15.36 1.18
CA GLU A 126 2.89 15.93 1.30
C GLU A 126 1.89 15.29 0.32
N ILE A 127 0.77 14.80 0.86
CA ILE A 127 -0.34 14.26 0.06
C ILE A 127 -1.46 15.30 0.01
N ASN A 128 -1.56 16.02 -1.10
CA ASN A 128 -2.51 17.11 -1.33
C ASN A 128 -3.83 16.64 -1.95
N ASN A 129 -4.04 15.33 -2.05
CA ASN A 129 -5.26 14.76 -2.60
C ASN A 129 -6.19 14.29 -1.48
N TRP A 130 -7.17 15.12 -1.15
CA TRP A 130 -8.18 14.82 -0.12
C TRP A 130 -8.93 13.52 -0.38
N ASN A 131 -9.25 13.20 -1.64
CA ASN A 131 -9.93 11.96 -1.96
C ASN A 131 -9.06 10.75 -1.64
N PHE A 132 -7.76 10.86 -1.85
CA PHE A 132 -6.82 9.78 -1.53
C PHE A 132 -6.70 9.54 -0.03
N THR A 133 -6.64 10.60 0.77
CA THR A 133 -6.50 10.49 2.24
C THR A 133 -7.81 10.21 2.97
N ASN A 134 -8.94 10.20 2.26
CA ASN A 134 -10.25 9.92 2.86
C ASN A 134 -10.50 8.42 3.03
N LEU A 135 -10.04 7.86 4.13
CA LEU A 135 -10.13 6.43 4.45
C LEU A 135 -11.49 5.99 5.02
N ARG A 136 -12.56 6.72 4.78
CA ARG A 136 -13.89 6.36 5.28
C ARG A 136 -14.38 5.08 4.62
N ARG A 137 -14.51 4.03 5.42
CA ARG A 137 -15.16 2.78 4.99
C ARG A 137 -16.62 3.07 4.60
N PHE A 138 -17.12 2.34 3.62
CA PHE A 138 -18.49 2.46 3.09
C PHE A 138 -18.80 3.81 2.41
N SER A 139 -17.77 4.60 2.08
CA SER A 139 -17.90 5.80 1.26
C SER A 139 -17.29 5.57 -0.12
N TYR A 140 -18.13 5.29 -1.09
CA TYR A 140 -17.71 5.00 -2.48
C TYR A 140 -17.41 6.27 -3.31
N LYS A 141 -17.35 7.43 -2.67
CA LYS A 141 -17.10 8.70 -3.38
C LYS A 141 -15.65 8.84 -3.78
N SER A 142 -14.73 8.45 -2.90
CA SER A 142 -13.28 8.59 -3.10
C SER A 142 -12.61 7.26 -3.47
N HIS A 143 -12.94 6.21 -2.74
CA HIS A 143 -12.37 4.89 -2.90
C HIS A 143 -13.43 3.86 -3.27
N ILE A 144 -13.06 2.96 -4.17
CA ILE A 144 -13.81 1.76 -4.53
C ILE A 144 -12.93 0.58 -4.15
N ASP A 145 -13.16 0.03 -2.96
CA ASP A 145 -12.46 -1.17 -2.51
C ASP A 145 -13.22 -2.40 -2.99
N LEU A 146 -12.64 -3.08 -3.97
CA LEU A 146 -13.27 -4.22 -4.62
C LEU A 146 -13.49 -5.39 -3.66
N MET A 147 -12.66 -5.56 -2.63
CA MET A 147 -12.85 -6.60 -1.62
C MET A 147 -14.18 -6.41 -0.89
N MET A 148 -14.54 -5.16 -0.58
CA MET A 148 -15.82 -4.85 0.08
C MET A 148 -17.03 -5.19 -0.79
N TYR A 149 -16.90 -5.07 -2.12
CA TYR A 149 -17.97 -5.46 -3.06
C TYR A 149 -18.07 -6.96 -3.28
N LEU A 150 -16.91 -7.63 -3.40
CA LEU A 150 -16.86 -9.03 -3.80
C LEU A 150 -17.06 -9.98 -2.62
N CYS A 151 -16.68 -9.57 -1.41
CA CYS A 151 -16.72 -10.42 -0.22
C CYS A 151 -17.93 -10.14 0.68
N ASN A 152 -18.80 -9.20 0.32
CA ASN A 152 -20.02 -8.86 1.08
C ASN A 152 -19.77 -8.50 2.55
N TRP A 153 -18.70 -7.71 2.79
CA TRP A 153 -18.28 -7.26 4.13
C TRP A 153 -19.03 -6.00 4.58
#